data_899a788c4c22cce09b2f15d583024a31
#
_entry.id   899a788c4c22cce09b2f15d583024a31
#
_cell.length_a   1.000
_cell.length_b   1.000
_cell.length_c   1.000
_cell.angle_alpha   90.00
_cell.angle_beta   90.00
_cell.angle_gamma   90.00
#
_symmetry.space_group_name_H-M   'P 1'
#
loop_
_entity.id
_entity.type
_entity.pdbx_description
1 polymer ?
#
loop_
_entity_poly.entity_id
_entity_poly.type
_entity_poly.pdbx_seq_one_letter_code
_entity_poly.pdbx_strand_id
1 'polypeptide(L)'
;SKSFSSTSFLMDDKISNFDQFKKNLEKFISTDKKEIIKSLLDSNLTGRGGAGFPTGMKWDFCSKAKSEKKYVVCNADEGDSGAYSDRYLLEDQPLKVIFGMIICGYVIGSDEGVLYIRGEYPKSIESINASINALKKLNLLGENILGTEFSFDLNICIGQGAYICGEETALIASIEGRRAEVDVRPPFPVTEGLYKKPTVVNNVETLAAASGILLNGSEKFSAIGNKKSAGTKLVCFDSFFNNPGVYEIEMGTPMKKVLYDIGGGFKEEVKALQIGGPLGGVVPIKEVEKLNLDFQEFTSAGFMLGHASIVSIPKDFPMVEYIHHLFEFTAEESCGKCFPGRLGSYRGKEMFDQLKNKTSKIPLKLLNELLITMKKGCLCALCGAIPTPIMNILKYFGDEMKNDMVKEN
;
A
#
# COMPACT_ATOMS: atom_id res chain seq x y z
N SER A 1 0.45 1.35 19.41
CA SER A 1 -0.67 1.24 18.45
C SER A 1 -2.01 1.27 19.17
N LYS A 2 -3.00 1.93 18.55
CA LYS A 2 -4.32 2.10 19.15
C LYS A 2 -5.34 2.41 18.06
N SER A 3 -6.60 1.94 18.23
CA SER A 3 -7.72 2.36 17.37
C SER A 3 -8.38 3.63 17.92
N PHE A 4 -8.69 4.56 17.02
CA PHE A 4 -9.49 5.76 17.25
C PHE A 4 -10.81 5.71 16.48
N SER A 5 -11.31 4.51 16.23
CA SER A 5 -12.61 4.26 15.60
C SER A 5 -13.62 3.76 16.63
N SER A 6 -14.88 4.10 16.40
CA SER A 6 -16.01 3.56 17.18
C SER A 6 -16.14 2.04 17.01
N THR A 7 -15.77 1.52 15.85
CA THR A 7 -15.63 0.09 15.55
C THR A 7 -14.25 -0.14 14.98
N SER A 8 -13.44 -0.94 15.65
CA SER A 8 -12.16 -1.37 15.13
C SER A 8 -12.35 -2.53 14.14
N PHE A 9 -11.79 -2.41 12.95
CA PHE A 9 -11.80 -3.45 11.91
C PHE A 9 -10.46 -4.15 11.79
N LEU A 10 -9.39 -3.47 12.20
CA LEU A 10 -8.02 -3.93 12.00
C LEU A 10 -7.36 -4.37 13.31
N MET A 11 -7.71 -3.71 14.43
CA MET A 11 -7.09 -3.92 15.75
C MET A 11 -8.01 -4.60 16.76
N ASP A 12 -9.17 -5.12 16.34
CA ASP A 12 -10.06 -5.88 17.23
C ASP A 12 -9.55 -7.31 17.49
N ASP A 13 -10.05 -7.94 18.55
CA ASP A 13 -9.64 -9.26 19.01
C ASP A 13 -10.51 -10.41 18.51
N LYS A 14 -11.33 -10.22 17.48
CA LYS A 14 -12.30 -11.22 17.02
C LYS A 14 -11.67 -12.48 16.39
N ILE A 15 -10.41 -12.42 16.03
CA ILE A 15 -9.60 -13.54 15.53
C ILE A 15 -8.24 -13.57 16.24
N SER A 16 -8.19 -13.31 17.53
CA SER A 16 -6.93 -13.25 18.29
C SER A 16 -6.41 -14.64 18.70
N ASN A 17 -7.23 -15.68 18.62
CA ASN A 17 -6.88 -17.05 18.97
C ASN A 17 -7.47 -18.07 18.00
N PHE A 18 -6.99 -19.32 18.06
CA PHE A 18 -7.37 -20.38 17.14
C PHE A 18 -8.82 -20.84 17.29
N ASP A 19 -9.43 -20.75 18.48
CA ASP A 19 -10.83 -21.11 18.68
C ASP A 19 -11.76 -20.11 18.00
N GLN A 20 -11.49 -18.83 18.14
CA GLN A 20 -12.22 -17.77 17.42
C GLN A 20 -12.01 -17.89 15.90
N PHE A 21 -10.78 -18.17 15.46
CA PHE A 21 -10.45 -18.41 14.06
C PHE A 21 -11.29 -19.56 13.50
N LYS A 22 -11.28 -20.72 14.18
CA LYS A 22 -12.05 -21.90 13.79
C LYS A 22 -13.53 -21.59 13.67
N LYS A 23 -14.12 -21.02 14.71
CA LYS A 23 -15.54 -20.66 14.73
C LYS A 23 -15.95 -19.74 13.59
N ASN A 24 -15.12 -18.75 13.29
CA ASN A 24 -15.40 -17.81 12.20
C ASN A 24 -15.18 -18.49 10.83
N LEU A 25 -14.16 -19.33 10.70
CA LEU A 25 -13.91 -20.09 9.47
C LEU A 25 -15.07 -21.03 9.14
N GLU A 26 -15.57 -21.80 10.12
CA GLU A 26 -16.75 -22.67 9.98
C GLU A 26 -17.95 -21.91 9.43
N LYS A 27 -18.19 -20.71 9.96
CA LYS A 27 -19.29 -19.85 9.50
C LYS A 27 -19.11 -19.45 8.03
N PHE A 28 -17.94 -18.94 7.65
CA PHE A 28 -17.75 -18.32 6.33
C PHE A 28 -17.55 -19.32 5.20
N ILE A 29 -16.95 -20.49 5.43
CA ILE A 29 -16.87 -21.55 4.39
C ILE A 29 -18.20 -22.28 4.17
N SER A 30 -19.21 -22.05 5.02
CA SER A 30 -20.58 -22.50 4.82
C SER A 30 -21.51 -21.40 4.28
N THR A 31 -21.01 -20.17 4.16
CA THR A 31 -21.75 -19.02 3.60
C THR A 31 -21.66 -19.03 2.07
N ASP A 32 -22.74 -18.63 1.39
CA ASP A 32 -22.71 -18.46 -0.07
C ASP A 32 -21.63 -17.46 -0.48
N LYS A 33 -20.81 -17.86 -1.45
CA LYS A 33 -19.69 -17.03 -1.96
C LYS A 33 -20.16 -15.66 -2.48
N LYS A 34 -21.36 -15.60 -3.07
CA LYS A 34 -21.95 -14.35 -3.56
C LYS A 34 -22.33 -13.40 -2.43
N GLU A 35 -22.74 -13.93 -1.28
CA GLU A 35 -23.04 -13.10 -0.11
C GLU A 35 -21.77 -12.46 0.45
N ILE A 36 -20.65 -13.19 0.46
CA ILE A 36 -19.35 -12.67 0.88
C ILE A 36 -18.89 -11.56 -0.08
N ILE A 37 -18.97 -11.79 -1.39
CA ILE A 37 -18.64 -10.77 -2.40
C ILE A 37 -19.54 -9.55 -2.22
N LYS A 38 -20.85 -9.74 -2.06
CA LYS A 38 -21.80 -8.66 -1.84
C LYS A 38 -21.46 -7.84 -0.59
N SER A 39 -21.12 -8.48 0.51
CA SER A 39 -20.69 -7.80 1.74
C SER A 39 -19.47 -6.90 1.50
N LEU A 40 -18.47 -7.37 0.75
CA LEU A 40 -17.30 -6.57 0.41
C LEU A 40 -17.61 -5.43 -0.57
N LEU A 41 -18.53 -5.64 -1.53
CA LEU A 41 -18.99 -4.57 -2.43
C LEU A 41 -19.76 -3.48 -1.64
N ASP A 42 -20.67 -3.88 -0.77
CA ASP A 42 -21.50 -2.98 0.05
C ASP A 42 -20.64 -2.19 1.06
N SER A 43 -19.50 -2.73 1.48
CA SER A 43 -18.56 -2.05 2.37
C SER A 43 -17.84 -0.86 1.72
N ASN A 44 -17.78 -0.81 0.39
CA ASN A 44 -16.94 0.13 -0.38
C ASN A 44 -15.44 0.06 -0.04
N LEU A 45 -14.95 -1.10 0.43
CA LEU A 45 -13.52 -1.28 0.67
C LEU A 45 -12.72 -1.13 -0.62
N THR A 46 -11.78 -0.21 -0.62
CA THR A 46 -10.77 -0.05 -1.67
C THR A 46 -9.41 -0.54 -1.21
N GLY A 47 -8.54 -0.93 -2.16
CA GLY A 47 -7.18 -1.37 -1.86
C GLY A 47 -6.42 -0.37 -1.00
N ARG A 48 -5.82 -0.83 0.10
CA ARG A 48 -5.12 -0.01 1.11
C ARG A 48 -3.63 0.17 0.83
N GLY A 49 -3.09 -0.55 -0.14
CA GLY A 49 -1.68 -0.46 -0.55
C GLY A 49 -1.33 0.73 -1.47
N GLY A 50 -2.27 1.62 -1.75
CA GLY A 50 -2.07 2.84 -2.56
C GLY A 50 -2.80 2.88 -3.91
N ALA A 51 -3.12 1.74 -4.52
CA ALA A 51 -3.80 1.67 -5.83
C ALA A 51 -5.31 2.01 -5.79
N GLY A 52 -5.96 1.79 -4.64
CA GLY A 52 -7.35 2.21 -4.41
C GLY A 52 -8.42 1.47 -5.22
N PHE A 53 -8.14 0.33 -5.84
CA PHE A 53 -9.13 -0.42 -6.59
C PHE A 53 -10.15 -1.10 -5.65
N PRO A 54 -11.48 -1.13 -5.98
CA PRO A 54 -12.48 -1.78 -5.15
C PRO A 54 -12.22 -3.27 -4.94
N THR A 55 -12.06 -3.69 -3.68
CA THR A 55 -11.66 -5.05 -3.33
C THR A 55 -12.71 -6.09 -3.70
N GLY A 56 -13.98 -5.81 -3.42
CA GLY A 56 -15.08 -6.70 -3.78
C GLY A 56 -15.19 -6.95 -5.29
N MET A 57 -14.95 -5.93 -6.11
CA MET A 57 -14.91 -6.08 -7.57
C MET A 57 -13.73 -6.95 -8.04
N LYS A 58 -12.56 -6.79 -7.42
CA LYS A 58 -11.39 -7.62 -7.74
C LYS A 58 -11.67 -9.10 -7.48
N TRP A 59 -12.26 -9.43 -6.34
CA TRP A 59 -12.63 -10.80 -6.00
C TRP A 59 -13.74 -11.34 -6.92
N ASP A 60 -14.73 -10.53 -7.24
CA ASP A 60 -15.83 -10.91 -8.15
C ASP A 60 -15.32 -11.22 -9.56
N PHE A 61 -14.46 -10.37 -10.13
CA PHE A 61 -13.86 -10.63 -11.45
C PHE A 61 -13.05 -11.91 -11.48
N CYS A 62 -12.20 -12.16 -10.48
CA CYS A 62 -11.41 -13.37 -10.39
C CYS A 62 -12.30 -14.61 -10.18
N SER A 63 -13.39 -14.50 -9.39
CA SER A 63 -14.32 -15.62 -9.16
C SER A 63 -14.98 -16.09 -10.45
N LYS A 64 -15.31 -15.16 -11.35
CA LYS A 64 -15.96 -15.41 -12.65
C LYS A 64 -15.00 -15.87 -13.74
N ALA A 65 -13.70 -15.70 -13.57
CA ALA A 65 -12.71 -16.17 -14.53
C ALA A 65 -12.75 -17.68 -14.65
N LYS A 66 -12.81 -18.19 -15.90
CA LYS A 66 -12.83 -19.63 -16.17
C LYS A 66 -11.41 -20.18 -16.14
N SER A 67 -11.06 -20.90 -15.09
CA SER A 67 -9.77 -21.59 -14.94
C SER A 67 -9.89 -22.67 -13.87
N GLU A 68 -9.22 -23.79 -14.07
CA GLU A 68 -9.12 -24.87 -13.09
C GLU A 68 -8.20 -24.50 -11.91
N LYS A 69 -7.24 -23.60 -12.13
CA LYS A 69 -6.31 -23.12 -11.10
C LYS A 69 -6.41 -21.60 -10.98
N LYS A 70 -6.46 -21.11 -9.74
CA LYS A 70 -6.42 -19.69 -9.40
C LYS A 70 -5.52 -19.49 -8.18
N TYR A 71 -5.04 -18.28 -7.97
CA TYR A 71 -4.13 -17.95 -6.88
C TYR A 71 -4.60 -16.74 -6.07
N VAL A 72 -4.32 -16.79 -4.76
CA VAL A 72 -4.41 -15.65 -3.86
C VAL A 72 -3.00 -15.22 -3.49
N VAL A 73 -2.66 -13.97 -3.75
CA VAL A 73 -1.36 -13.41 -3.38
C VAL A 73 -1.55 -12.25 -2.40
N CYS A 74 -0.91 -12.39 -1.24
CA CYS A 74 -0.78 -11.28 -0.29
C CYS A 74 0.49 -10.50 -0.61
N ASN A 75 0.33 -9.23 -0.94
CA ASN A 75 1.43 -8.29 -1.11
C ASN A 75 1.84 -7.73 0.25
N ALA A 76 2.90 -8.28 0.81
CA ALA A 76 3.53 -7.84 2.05
C ALA A 76 4.91 -7.20 1.80
N ASP A 77 5.13 -6.65 0.59
CA ASP A 77 6.31 -5.88 0.23
C ASP A 77 6.12 -4.41 0.56
N GLU A 78 6.10 -4.10 1.86
CA GLU A 78 5.92 -2.73 2.40
C GLU A 78 7.23 -1.94 2.26
N GLY A 79 7.43 -1.36 1.06
CA GLY A 79 8.68 -0.66 0.73
C GLY A 79 8.68 0.84 1.00
N ASP A 80 7.54 1.46 1.28
CA ASP A 80 7.41 2.90 1.47
C ASP A 80 8.12 3.39 2.75
N SER A 81 8.86 4.49 2.64
CA SER A 81 9.50 5.14 3.78
C SER A 81 8.46 5.53 4.84
N GLY A 82 8.71 5.19 6.10
CA GLY A 82 7.81 5.48 7.21
C GLY A 82 6.57 4.59 7.27
N ALA A 83 6.40 3.62 6.36
CA ALA A 83 5.33 2.65 6.36
C ALA A 83 5.73 1.41 7.16
N TYR A 84 4.93 1.04 8.15
CA TYR A 84 5.12 -0.17 8.97
C TYR A 84 3.79 -0.72 9.53
N SER A 85 2.68 -0.37 8.91
CA SER A 85 1.35 -0.88 9.28
C SER A 85 1.15 -2.33 8.85
N ASP A 86 1.68 -2.73 7.70
CA ASP A 86 1.63 -4.13 7.27
C ASP A 86 2.50 -4.99 8.18
N ARG A 87 3.68 -4.51 8.57
CA ARG A 87 4.52 -5.14 9.57
C ARG A 87 3.77 -5.35 10.88
N TYR A 88 3.07 -4.32 11.38
CA TYR A 88 2.24 -4.42 12.58
C TYR A 88 1.20 -5.53 12.45
N LEU A 89 0.45 -5.58 11.34
CA LEU A 89 -0.57 -6.59 11.12
C LEU A 89 0.01 -8.01 11.05
N LEU A 90 1.17 -8.18 10.41
CA LEU A 90 1.83 -9.48 10.29
C LEU A 90 2.42 -9.99 11.61
N GLU A 91 2.84 -9.09 12.50
CA GLU A 91 3.41 -9.44 13.81
C GLU A 91 2.34 -9.58 14.89
N ASP A 92 1.35 -8.68 14.95
CA ASP A 92 0.35 -8.61 16.03
C ASP A 92 -1.03 -9.18 15.65
N GLN A 93 -1.36 -9.23 14.35
CA GLN A 93 -2.65 -9.71 13.83
C GLN A 93 -2.49 -10.76 12.69
N PRO A 94 -1.53 -11.70 12.77
CA PRO A 94 -1.25 -12.62 11.67
C PRO A 94 -2.47 -13.47 11.27
N LEU A 95 -3.25 -13.91 12.26
CA LEU A 95 -4.45 -14.71 12.01
C LEU A 95 -5.52 -13.97 11.22
N LYS A 96 -5.66 -12.65 11.40
CA LYS A 96 -6.59 -11.81 10.64
C LYS A 96 -6.20 -11.72 9.17
N VAL A 97 -4.92 -11.57 8.88
CA VAL A 97 -4.38 -11.53 7.50
C VAL A 97 -4.58 -12.89 6.82
N ILE A 98 -4.20 -13.99 7.48
CA ILE A 98 -4.36 -15.36 6.96
C ILE A 98 -5.84 -15.69 6.73
N PHE A 99 -6.71 -15.29 7.65
CA PHE A 99 -8.15 -15.49 7.50
C PHE A 99 -8.68 -14.82 6.23
N GLY A 100 -8.28 -13.57 5.97
CA GLY A 100 -8.63 -12.86 4.74
C GLY A 100 -8.17 -13.57 3.49
N MET A 101 -6.96 -14.17 3.50
CA MET A 101 -6.46 -14.96 2.38
C MET A 101 -7.28 -16.25 2.16
N ILE A 102 -7.60 -16.96 3.22
CA ILE A 102 -8.41 -18.21 3.13
C ILE A 102 -9.81 -17.92 2.58
N ILE A 103 -10.47 -16.89 3.08
CA ILE A 103 -11.81 -16.49 2.61
C ILE A 103 -11.76 -16.01 1.16
N CYS A 104 -10.72 -15.27 0.77
CA CYS A 104 -10.51 -14.92 -0.64
C CYS A 104 -10.38 -16.18 -1.51
N GLY A 105 -9.57 -17.15 -1.09
CA GLY A 105 -9.40 -18.45 -1.77
C GLY A 105 -10.73 -19.20 -1.91
N TYR A 106 -11.49 -19.28 -0.84
CA TYR A 106 -12.82 -19.90 -0.84
C TYR A 106 -13.75 -19.24 -1.87
N VAL A 107 -13.80 -17.91 -1.87
CA VAL A 107 -14.70 -17.14 -2.74
C VAL A 107 -14.33 -17.26 -4.22
N ILE A 108 -13.05 -17.13 -4.56
CA ILE A 108 -12.61 -17.17 -5.97
C ILE A 108 -12.45 -18.59 -6.51
N GLY A 109 -12.46 -19.61 -5.64
CA GLY A 109 -12.21 -21.00 -6.01
C GLY A 109 -10.72 -21.31 -6.18
N SER A 110 -9.87 -20.76 -5.33
CA SER A 110 -8.43 -21.03 -5.26
C SER A 110 -8.13 -22.00 -4.11
N ASP A 111 -7.23 -22.91 -4.35
CA ASP A 111 -6.68 -23.86 -3.36
C ASP A 111 -5.27 -23.48 -2.89
N GLU A 112 -4.72 -22.37 -3.37
CA GLU A 112 -3.35 -21.98 -3.10
C GLU A 112 -3.18 -20.46 -2.95
N GLY A 113 -2.46 -20.08 -1.88
CA GLY A 113 -2.05 -18.73 -1.61
C GLY A 113 -0.55 -18.56 -1.47
N VAL A 114 -0.05 -17.40 -1.81
CA VAL A 114 1.34 -16.99 -1.61
C VAL A 114 1.35 -15.68 -0.84
N LEU A 115 2.05 -15.66 0.29
CA LEU A 115 2.35 -14.43 1.02
C LEU A 115 3.75 -13.99 0.63
N TYR A 116 3.84 -12.92 -0.18
CA TYR A 116 5.09 -12.33 -0.60
C TYR A 116 5.51 -11.26 0.39
N ILE A 117 6.59 -11.50 1.12
CA ILE A 117 7.06 -10.64 2.20
C ILE A 117 8.51 -10.23 1.98
N ARG A 118 8.82 -8.98 2.29
CA ARG A 118 10.20 -8.48 2.24
C ARG A 118 11.09 -9.15 3.27
N GLY A 119 12.32 -9.49 2.87
CA GLY A 119 13.30 -10.16 3.73
C GLY A 119 13.74 -9.35 4.96
N GLU A 120 13.52 -8.03 4.94
CA GLU A 120 13.86 -7.12 6.03
C GLU A 120 12.90 -7.21 7.24
N TYR A 121 11.85 -8.05 7.13
CA TYR A 121 10.88 -8.27 8.21
C TYR A 121 11.00 -9.67 8.85
N PRO A 122 12.14 -10.03 9.46
CA PRO A 122 12.35 -11.39 9.99
C PRO A 122 11.32 -11.79 11.06
N LYS A 123 10.91 -10.87 11.94
CA LYS A 123 9.89 -11.15 12.97
C LYS A 123 8.51 -11.40 12.36
N SER A 124 8.14 -10.68 11.31
CA SER A 124 6.89 -10.91 10.59
C SER A 124 6.90 -12.29 9.91
N ILE A 125 8.04 -12.67 9.30
CA ILE A 125 8.23 -13.99 8.69
C ILE A 125 8.07 -15.10 9.75
N GLU A 126 8.71 -14.94 10.91
CA GLU A 126 8.59 -15.88 12.03
C GLU A 126 7.14 -16.02 12.51
N SER A 127 6.45 -14.89 12.76
CA SER A 127 5.06 -14.85 13.23
C SER A 127 4.10 -15.54 12.25
N ILE A 128 4.22 -15.25 10.96
CA ILE A 128 3.38 -15.86 9.93
C ILE A 128 3.67 -17.35 9.79
N ASN A 129 4.94 -17.77 9.77
CA ASN A 129 5.31 -19.18 9.72
C ASN A 129 4.75 -19.97 10.91
N ALA A 130 4.87 -19.42 12.11
CA ALA A 130 4.32 -20.04 13.32
C ALA A 130 2.80 -20.20 13.22
N SER A 131 2.10 -19.16 12.73
CA SER A 131 0.65 -19.19 12.54
C SER A 131 0.22 -20.22 11.48
N ILE A 132 0.88 -20.26 10.33
CA ILE A 132 0.62 -21.24 9.26
C ILE A 132 0.79 -22.67 9.80
N ASN A 133 1.90 -22.95 10.49
CA ASN A 133 2.17 -24.28 11.04
C ASN A 133 1.12 -24.71 12.08
N ALA A 134 0.70 -23.78 12.94
CA ALA A 134 -0.35 -24.05 13.92
C ALA A 134 -1.71 -24.32 13.25
N LEU A 135 -2.10 -23.53 12.26
CA LEU A 135 -3.35 -23.69 11.52
C LEU A 135 -3.37 -25.04 10.75
N LYS A 136 -2.25 -25.44 10.15
CA LYS A 136 -2.13 -26.76 9.49
C LYS A 136 -2.33 -27.91 10.48
N LYS A 137 -1.71 -27.86 11.66
CA LYS A 137 -1.88 -28.87 12.71
C LYS A 137 -3.33 -28.99 13.20
N LEU A 138 -4.09 -27.90 13.16
CA LEU A 138 -5.49 -27.84 13.59
C LEU A 138 -6.48 -28.13 12.46
N ASN A 139 -6.00 -28.51 11.26
CA ASN A 139 -6.82 -28.68 10.05
C ASN A 139 -7.66 -27.44 9.68
N LEU A 140 -7.11 -26.27 9.92
CA LEU A 140 -7.70 -24.96 9.56
C LEU A 140 -7.04 -24.34 8.31
N LEU A 141 -6.00 -25.01 7.80
CA LEU A 141 -5.25 -24.68 6.59
C LEU A 141 -4.72 -25.98 5.98
N GLY A 142 -4.67 -26.08 4.65
CA GLY A 142 -4.23 -27.24 3.90
C GLY A 142 -5.37 -27.97 3.20
N GLU A 143 -5.31 -29.30 3.17
CA GLU A 143 -6.33 -30.15 2.51
C GLU A 143 -7.57 -30.35 3.37
N ASN A 144 -8.74 -30.37 2.72
CA ASN A 144 -10.03 -30.71 3.35
C ASN A 144 -10.26 -29.97 4.69
N ILE A 145 -10.15 -28.65 4.66
CA ILE A 145 -10.27 -27.79 5.85
C ILE A 145 -11.57 -28.12 6.60
N LEU A 146 -11.46 -28.38 7.91
CA LEU A 146 -12.57 -28.75 8.80
C LEU A 146 -13.37 -29.98 8.31
N GLY A 147 -12.77 -30.85 7.51
CA GLY A 147 -13.42 -32.02 6.94
C GLY A 147 -14.36 -31.73 5.76
N THR A 148 -14.29 -30.54 5.18
CA THR A 148 -15.06 -30.12 3.99
C THR A 148 -14.29 -30.48 2.70
N GLU A 149 -14.91 -30.26 1.54
CA GLU A 149 -14.22 -30.38 0.24
C GLU A 149 -13.30 -29.17 -0.05
N PHE A 150 -13.35 -28.12 0.75
CA PHE A 150 -12.51 -26.93 0.56
C PHE A 150 -11.09 -27.19 1.05
N SER A 151 -10.14 -26.92 0.18
CA SER A 151 -8.71 -26.96 0.49
C SER A 151 -8.09 -25.62 0.14
N PHE A 152 -7.17 -25.15 0.99
CA PHE A 152 -6.38 -23.94 0.73
C PHE A 152 -5.07 -24.04 1.49
N ASP A 153 -3.97 -24.06 0.77
CA ASP A 153 -2.63 -24.03 1.35
C ASP A 153 -1.96 -22.67 1.15
N LEU A 154 -1.06 -22.32 2.04
CA LEU A 154 -0.40 -21.02 2.05
C LEU A 154 1.11 -21.20 2.16
N ASN A 155 1.82 -20.62 1.18
CA ASN A 155 3.28 -20.60 1.13
C ASN A 155 3.80 -19.17 1.30
N ILE A 156 5.00 -19.05 1.89
CA ILE A 156 5.68 -17.75 2.01
C ILE A 156 6.75 -17.67 0.92
N CYS A 157 6.75 -16.56 0.21
CA CYS A 157 7.82 -16.15 -0.71
C CYS A 157 8.54 -14.94 -0.12
N ILE A 158 9.85 -15.05 0.09
CA ILE A 158 10.66 -13.97 0.68
C ILE A 158 11.29 -13.16 -0.43
N GLY A 159 10.96 -11.87 -0.48
CA GLY A 159 11.53 -10.90 -1.40
C GLY A 159 12.96 -10.51 -1.02
N GLN A 160 13.71 -10.03 -2.01
CA GLN A 160 15.13 -9.69 -1.89
C GLN A 160 15.41 -8.19 -1.78
N GLY A 161 14.42 -7.39 -1.38
CA GLY A 161 14.58 -5.97 -1.05
C GLY A 161 14.42 -4.99 -2.23
N ALA A 162 13.89 -5.40 -3.37
CA ALA A 162 13.59 -4.50 -4.49
C ALA A 162 12.24 -3.82 -4.28
N TYR A 163 12.22 -2.48 -4.24
CA TYR A 163 10.99 -1.69 -4.07
C TYR A 163 9.93 -1.99 -5.14
N ILE A 164 10.37 -2.21 -6.40
CA ILE A 164 9.46 -2.51 -7.51
C ILE A 164 8.61 -3.77 -7.28
N CYS A 165 9.03 -4.69 -6.42
CA CYS A 165 8.28 -5.89 -6.07
C CYS A 165 6.97 -5.59 -5.30
N GLY A 166 6.75 -4.35 -4.85
CA GLY A 166 5.47 -3.87 -4.37
C GLY A 166 4.43 -3.65 -5.49
N GLU A 167 4.86 -3.51 -6.74
CA GLU A 167 3.96 -3.47 -7.89
C GLU A 167 3.50 -4.89 -8.25
N GLU A 168 2.19 -5.09 -8.45
CA GLU A 168 1.59 -6.43 -8.53
C GLU A 168 2.16 -7.32 -9.63
N THR A 169 2.50 -6.77 -10.82
CA THR A 169 3.05 -7.58 -11.93
C THR A 169 4.51 -7.91 -11.72
N ALA A 170 5.31 -7.00 -11.16
CA ALA A 170 6.70 -7.25 -10.79
C ALA A 170 6.79 -8.26 -9.62
N LEU A 171 5.87 -8.19 -8.67
CA LEU A 171 5.74 -9.16 -7.58
C LEU A 171 5.45 -10.57 -8.13
N ILE A 172 4.51 -10.70 -9.06
CA ILE A 172 4.21 -11.96 -9.73
C ILE A 172 5.45 -12.51 -10.46
N ALA A 173 6.16 -11.66 -11.22
CA ALA A 173 7.41 -12.06 -11.89
C ALA A 173 8.45 -12.58 -10.89
N SER A 174 8.57 -11.93 -9.73
CA SER A 174 9.49 -12.35 -8.66
C SER A 174 9.12 -13.72 -8.08
N ILE A 175 7.84 -13.99 -7.81
CA ILE A 175 7.37 -15.31 -7.35
C ILE A 175 7.71 -16.38 -8.38
N GLU A 176 7.56 -16.09 -9.67
CA GLU A 176 7.87 -17.01 -10.77
C GLU A 176 9.38 -17.22 -10.99
N GLY A 177 10.24 -16.55 -10.22
CA GLY A 177 11.70 -16.64 -10.39
C GLY A 177 12.24 -15.87 -11.60
N ARG A 178 11.42 -15.02 -12.21
CA ARG A 178 11.82 -14.11 -13.28
C ARG A 178 12.36 -12.79 -12.67
N ARG A 179 13.07 -12.01 -13.48
CA ARG A 179 13.42 -10.64 -13.10
C ARG A 179 12.16 -9.85 -12.77
N ALA A 180 12.17 -9.15 -11.66
CA ALA A 180 11.07 -8.31 -11.22
C ALA A 180 10.94 -7.07 -12.10
N GLU A 181 10.20 -7.19 -13.16
CA GLU A 181 9.85 -6.13 -14.11
C GLU A 181 8.34 -5.98 -14.20
N VAL A 182 7.90 -4.76 -14.46
CA VAL A 182 6.48 -4.45 -14.65
C VAL A 182 5.99 -5.00 -15.98
N ASP A 183 4.88 -5.70 -15.99
CA ASP A 183 4.20 -6.13 -17.21
C ASP A 183 3.12 -5.13 -17.64
N VAL A 184 2.91 -5.05 -18.96
CA VAL A 184 1.87 -4.19 -19.54
C VAL A 184 0.49 -4.75 -19.23
N ARG A 185 -0.44 -3.89 -18.90
CA ARG A 185 -1.84 -4.25 -18.68
C ARG A 185 -2.74 -3.61 -19.75
N PRO A 186 -3.78 -4.24 -20.31
CA PRO A 186 -4.21 -5.62 -20.07
C PRO A 186 -3.24 -6.69 -20.65
N PRO A 187 -3.30 -7.99 -20.19
CA PRO A 187 -4.25 -8.54 -19.21
C PRO A 187 -3.96 -8.09 -17.77
N PHE A 188 -5.03 -8.03 -16.95
CA PHE A 188 -4.91 -7.77 -15.51
C PHE A 188 -4.71 -9.09 -14.74
N PRO A 189 -4.07 -9.10 -13.56
CA PRO A 189 -3.80 -10.31 -12.80
C PRO A 189 -5.06 -11.15 -12.49
N VAL A 190 -6.22 -10.52 -12.31
CA VAL A 190 -7.49 -11.24 -12.09
C VAL A 190 -7.91 -12.11 -13.27
N THR A 191 -7.35 -11.87 -14.44
CA THR A 191 -7.57 -12.66 -15.66
C THR A 191 -6.35 -13.54 -15.96
N GLU A 192 -5.16 -12.98 -15.90
CA GLU A 192 -3.89 -13.63 -16.23
C GLU A 192 -2.77 -13.08 -15.34
N GLY A 193 -2.56 -13.72 -14.19
CA GLY A 193 -1.57 -13.34 -13.18
C GLY A 193 -0.48 -14.40 -12.99
N LEU A 194 -0.35 -14.93 -11.77
CA LEU A 194 0.68 -15.92 -11.41
C LEU A 194 0.56 -17.19 -12.28
N TYR A 195 1.67 -17.55 -12.92
CA TYR A 195 1.74 -18.66 -13.90
C TYR A 195 0.66 -18.56 -14.98
N LYS A 196 0.31 -17.34 -15.37
CA LYS A 196 -0.76 -17.02 -16.34
C LYS A 196 -2.14 -17.52 -15.93
N LYS A 197 -2.38 -17.65 -14.64
CA LYS A 197 -3.67 -18.02 -14.07
C LYS A 197 -4.35 -16.83 -13.38
N PRO A 198 -5.69 -16.81 -13.30
CA PRO A 198 -6.39 -15.77 -12.58
C PRO A 198 -5.88 -15.66 -11.14
N THR A 199 -5.52 -14.44 -10.73
CA THR A 199 -4.87 -14.18 -9.46
C THR A 199 -5.45 -12.93 -8.81
N VAL A 200 -5.82 -13.03 -7.53
CA VAL A 200 -6.08 -11.86 -6.69
C VAL A 200 -4.80 -11.47 -5.97
N VAL A 201 -4.31 -10.27 -6.22
CA VAL A 201 -3.22 -9.66 -5.45
C VAL A 201 -3.83 -8.60 -4.55
N ASN A 202 -3.72 -8.76 -3.24
CA ASN A 202 -4.15 -7.78 -2.25
C ASN A 202 -3.04 -7.46 -1.26
N ASN A 203 -2.97 -6.21 -0.83
CA ASN A 203 -2.10 -5.76 0.24
C ASN A 203 -2.55 -6.34 1.60
N VAL A 204 -1.63 -6.44 2.56
CA VAL A 204 -1.86 -6.97 3.92
C VAL A 204 -3.03 -6.28 4.62
N GLU A 205 -3.04 -4.95 4.69
CA GLU A 205 -4.11 -4.19 5.33
C GLU A 205 -5.46 -4.41 4.65
N THR A 206 -5.48 -4.54 3.32
CA THR A 206 -6.70 -4.84 2.56
C THR A 206 -7.31 -6.18 2.97
N LEU A 207 -6.49 -7.22 3.12
CA LEU A 207 -6.94 -8.55 3.54
C LEU A 207 -7.42 -8.55 5.01
N ALA A 208 -6.69 -7.87 5.88
CA ALA A 208 -7.11 -7.69 7.27
C ALA A 208 -8.41 -6.89 7.39
N ALA A 209 -8.58 -5.84 6.58
CA ALA A 209 -9.81 -5.05 6.52
C ALA A 209 -11.00 -5.88 6.01
N ALA A 210 -10.80 -6.71 4.97
CA ALA A 210 -11.82 -7.64 4.50
C ALA A 210 -12.28 -8.59 5.62
N SER A 211 -11.35 -9.16 6.39
CA SER A 211 -11.66 -9.97 7.57
C SER A 211 -12.48 -9.17 8.61
N GLY A 212 -12.02 -7.98 8.95
CA GLY A 212 -12.70 -7.09 9.90
C GLY A 212 -14.12 -6.72 9.45
N ILE A 213 -14.33 -6.48 8.16
CA ILE A 213 -15.65 -6.19 7.58
C ILE A 213 -16.58 -7.39 7.71
N LEU A 214 -16.11 -8.58 7.34
CA LEU A 214 -16.91 -9.81 7.43
C LEU A 214 -17.33 -10.11 8.87
N LEU A 215 -16.48 -9.81 9.84
CA LEU A 215 -16.73 -10.05 11.27
C LEU A 215 -17.59 -8.98 11.95
N ASN A 216 -17.50 -7.73 11.50
CA ASN A 216 -18.16 -6.59 12.13
C ASN A 216 -19.40 -6.09 11.37
N GLY A 217 -19.51 -6.44 10.08
CA GLY A 217 -20.57 -6.01 9.16
C GLY A 217 -20.14 -4.88 8.22
N SER A 218 -20.49 -5.04 6.95
CA SER A 218 -20.20 -4.08 5.87
C SER A 218 -20.83 -2.71 6.08
N GLU A 219 -22.03 -2.68 6.67
CA GLU A 219 -22.79 -1.46 6.96
C GLU A 219 -22.04 -0.53 7.92
N LYS A 220 -21.42 -1.11 8.96
CA LYS A 220 -20.63 -0.34 9.93
C LYS A 220 -19.39 0.26 9.29
N PHE A 221 -18.77 -0.47 8.38
CA PHE A 221 -17.59 0.02 7.66
C PHE A 221 -17.96 1.12 6.66
N SER A 222 -18.99 0.91 5.83
CA SER A 222 -19.43 1.87 4.83
C SER A 222 -20.06 3.15 5.42
N ALA A 223 -20.52 3.11 6.67
CA ALA A 223 -21.02 4.28 7.40
C ALA A 223 -19.91 5.25 7.82
N ILE A 224 -18.64 4.82 7.82
CA ILE A 224 -17.50 5.66 8.17
C ILE A 224 -16.93 6.28 6.89
N GLY A 225 -16.63 7.58 6.91
CA GLY A 225 -16.10 8.31 5.75
C GLY A 225 -17.17 8.55 4.69
N ASN A 226 -16.80 8.27 3.44
CA ASN A 226 -17.68 8.42 2.30
C ASN A 226 -17.52 7.23 1.32
N LYS A 227 -18.37 7.18 0.29
CA LYS A 227 -18.39 6.04 -0.67
C LYS A 227 -17.05 5.76 -1.37
N LYS A 228 -16.19 6.77 -1.55
CA LYS A 228 -14.89 6.64 -2.20
C LYS A 228 -13.74 6.43 -1.22
N SER A 229 -13.97 6.77 0.05
CA SER A 229 -13.01 6.67 1.14
C SER A 229 -13.73 6.15 2.39
N ALA A 230 -14.18 4.89 2.32
CA ALA A 230 -14.98 4.28 3.39
C ALA A 230 -14.08 3.60 4.44
N GLY A 231 -14.60 3.51 5.65
CA GLY A 231 -14.06 2.72 6.73
C GLY A 231 -12.90 3.35 7.47
N THR A 232 -12.01 2.51 7.94
CA THR A 232 -10.81 2.91 8.68
C THR A 232 -9.54 2.71 7.86
N LYS A 233 -8.47 3.38 8.27
CA LYS A 233 -7.14 3.28 7.68
C LYS A 233 -6.09 3.23 8.78
N LEU A 234 -5.09 2.38 8.63
CA LEU A 234 -3.89 2.45 9.45
C LEU A 234 -3.02 3.62 8.99
N VAL A 235 -2.67 4.48 9.92
CA VAL A 235 -1.78 5.64 9.72
C VAL A 235 -0.52 5.42 10.53
N CYS A 236 0.64 5.61 9.88
CA CYS A 236 1.94 5.49 10.53
C CYS A 236 2.52 6.88 10.79
N PHE A 237 2.89 7.16 12.04
CA PHE A 237 3.60 8.37 12.44
C PHE A 237 5.07 8.07 12.69
N ASP A 238 5.95 8.93 12.18
CA ASP A 238 7.38 8.83 12.39
C ASP A 238 7.82 9.29 13.78
N SER A 239 9.13 9.27 14.03
CA SER A 239 9.72 9.64 15.33
C SER A 239 9.69 11.15 15.65
N PHE A 240 9.33 12.00 14.70
CA PHE A 240 9.16 13.44 14.91
C PHE A 240 7.87 13.76 15.67
N PHE A 241 6.87 12.88 15.60
CA PHE A 241 5.65 13.06 16.39
C PHE A 241 5.90 12.76 17.87
N ASN A 242 5.14 13.42 18.74
CA ASN A 242 5.17 13.11 20.18
C ASN A 242 4.60 11.70 20.45
N ASN A 243 3.63 11.26 19.65
CA ASN A 243 3.04 9.92 19.73
C ASN A 243 3.36 9.13 18.44
N PRO A 244 4.62 8.66 18.23
CA PRO A 244 4.93 7.83 17.08
C PRO A 244 4.23 6.48 17.20
N GLY A 245 3.89 5.86 16.07
CA GLY A 245 3.25 4.54 16.06
C GLY A 245 2.28 4.33 14.93
N VAL A 246 1.56 3.20 14.99
CA VAL A 246 0.50 2.84 14.06
C VAL A 246 -0.84 3.02 14.74
N TYR A 247 -1.76 3.70 14.05
CA TYR A 247 -3.08 4.01 14.58
C TYR A 247 -4.16 3.70 13.55
N GLU A 248 -5.22 3.05 13.98
CA GLU A 248 -6.43 2.88 13.18
C GLU A 248 -7.31 4.11 13.33
N ILE A 249 -7.53 4.84 12.23
CA ILE A 249 -8.24 6.12 12.21
C ILE A 249 -9.38 6.03 11.21
N GLU A 250 -10.54 6.60 11.56
CA GLU A 250 -11.69 6.70 10.66
C GLU A 250 -11.39 7.61 9.48
N MET A 251 -11.72 7.14 8.27
CA MET A 251 -11.69 7.99 7.08
C MET A 251 -12.61 9.20 7.28
N GLY A 252 -12.24 10.34 6.71
CA GLY A 252 -12.96 11.60 6.92
C GLY A 252 -12.53 12.37 8.17
N THR A 253 -11.66 11.82 9.03
CA THR A 253 -11.14 12.55 10.19
C THR A 253 -10.32 13.76 9.73
N PRO A 254 -10.57 14.98 10.26
CA PRO A 254 -9.76 16.15 9.92
C PRO A 254 -8.27 15.93 10.19
N MET A 255 -7.41 16.27 9.25
CA MET A 255 -5.96 16.09 9.39
C MET A 255 -5.38 16.87 10.58
N LYS A 256 -5.96 18.02 10.96
CA LYS A 256 -5.58 18.67 12.23
C LYS A 256 -5.71 17.74 13.43
N LYS A 257 -6.82 17.00 13.53
CA LYS A 257 -7.05 16.04 14.60
C LYS A 257 -6.07 14.86 14.48
N VAL A 258 -5.82 14.37 13.28
CA VAL A 258 -4.85 13.30 13.03
C VAL A 258 -3.45 13.70 13.51
N LEU A 259 -2.98 14.89 13.14
CA LEU A 259 -1.62 15.34 13.45
C LEU A 259 -1.44 15.74 14.93
N TYR A 260 -2.38 16.50 15.48
CA TYR A 260 -2.19 17.16 16.77
C TYR A 260 -2.84 16.40 17.94
N ASP A 261 -4.05 15.86 17.78
CA ASP A 261 -4.72 15.14 18.87
C ASP A 261 -4.23 13.69 18.95
N ILE A 262 -4.12 13.00 17.80
CA ILE A 262 -3.71 11.59 17.75
C ILE A 262 -2.18 11.50 17.75
N GLY A 263 -1.51 12.17 16.82
CA GLY A 263 -0.05 12.22 16.71
C GLY A 263 0.63 13.02 17.82
N GLY A 264 -0.13 13.84 18.56
CA GLY A 264 0.38 14.68 19.66
C GLY A 264 1.20 15.88 19.20
N GLY A 265 1.16 16.23 17.92
CA GLY A 265 2.00 17.26 17.32
C GLY A 265 3.45 16.84 17.18
N PHE A 266 4.32 17.77 16.85
CA PHE A 266 5.72 17.54 16.51
C PHE A 266 6.67 17.94 17.64
N LYS A 267 7.77 17.20 17.79
CA LYS A 267 8.85 17.50 18.74
C LYS A 267 9.69 18.71 18.31
N GLU A 268 9.77 18.96 17.00
CA GLU A 268 10.54 20.04 16.38
C GLU A 268 9.69 20.68 15.27
N GLU A 269 10.13 21.85 14.78
CA GLU A 269 9.44 22.54 13.69
C GLU A 269 9.52 21.74 12.38
N VAL A 270 8.37 21.47 11.79
CA VAL A 270 8.18 20.74 10.55
C VAL A 270 7.55 21.67 9.51
N LYS A 271 8.13 21.74 8.30
CA LYS A 271 7.59 22.58 7.21
C LYS A 271 6.63 21.87 6.27
N ALA A 272 6.82 20.57 6.12
CA ALA A 272 6.01 19.74 5.25
C ALA A 272 5.99 18.29 5.73
N LEU A 273 5.05 17.53 5.19
CA LEU A 273 4.93 16.10 5.40
C LEU A 273 4.99 15.39 4.06
N GLN A 274 5.78 14.33 3.95
CA GLN A 274 5.60 13.36 2.87
C GLN A 274 4.60 12.31 3.33
N ILE A 275 3.50 12.22 2.61
CA ILE A 275 2.39 11.32 2.95
C ILE A 275 2.23 10.29 1.84
N GLY A 276 2.17 9.01 2.20
CA GLY A 276 1.99 7.91 1.25
C GLY A 276 3.28 7.40 0.60
N GLY A 277 4.40 7.51 1.30
CA GLY A 277 5.71 7.05 0.84
C GLY A 277 6.41 7.98 -0.14
N PRO A 278 7.52 7.56 -0.76
CA PRO A 278 8.32 8.41 -1.65
C PRO A 278 7.58 8.85 -2.91
N LEU A 279 6.54 8.13 -3.31
CA LEU A 279 5.67 8.46 -4.45
C LEU A 279 4.48 9.33 -4.05
N GLY A 280 4.24 9.51 -2.77
CA GLY A 280 3.15 10.31 -2.21
C GLY A 280 3.45 11.80 -2.27
N GLY A 281 2.44 12.62 -1.93
CA GLY A 281 2.57 14.07 -1.95
C GLY A 281 3.52 14.61 -0.88
N VAL A 282 4.24 15.67 -1.19
CA VAL A 282 4.90 16.53 -0.22
C VAL A 282 3.97 17.70 0.09
N VAL A 283 3.37 17.66 1.27
CA VAL A 283 2.27 18.55 1.66
C VAL A 283 2.76 19.55 2.70
N PRO A 284 2.74 20.86 2.42
CA PRO A 284 3.04 21.87 3.43
C PRO A 284 2.08 21.76 4.62
N ILE A 285 2.54 22.04 5.83
CA ILE A 285 1.71 21.93 7.06
C ILE A 285 0.41 22.72 6.92
N LYS A 286 0.46 23.95 6.40
CA LYS A 286 -0.73 24.79 6.20
C LYS A 286 -1.75 24.20 5.20
N GLU A 287 -1.29 23.39 4.26
CA GLU A 287 -2.17 22.74 3.29
C GLU A 287 -2.78 21.46 3.85
N VAL A 288 -1.98 20.63 4.54
CA VAL A 288 -2.49 19.38 5.12
C VAL A 288 -3.56 19.65 6.20
N GLU A 289 -3.43 20.73 6.95
CA GLU A 289 -4.40 21.13 7.97
C GLU A 289 -5.80 21.45 7.43
N LYS A 290 -5.93 21.71 6.12
CA LYS A 290 -7.20 21.97 5.45
C LYS A 290 -7.92 20.71 4.98
N LEU A 291 -7.23 19.57 4.97
CA LEU A 291 -7.71 18.32 4.42
C LEU A 291 -8.30 17.41 5.51
N ASN A 292 -9.10 16.46 5.07
CA ASN A 292 -9.48 15.31 5.87
C ASN A 292 -8.67 14.07 5.44
N LEU A 293 -8.62 13.05 6.28
CA LEU A 293 -8.05 11.74 5.94
C LEU A 293 -8.93 11.08 4.88
N ASP A 294 -8.71 11.41 3.63
CA ASP A 294 -9.56 11.04 2.50
C ASP A 294 -8.75 10.96 1.21
N PHE A 295 -8.87 9.83 0.50
CA PHE A 295 -8.11 9.60 -0.74
C PHE A 295 -8.44 10.62 -1.83
N GLN A 296 -9.73 10.96 -1.97
CA GLN A 296 -10.16 11.87 -3.03
C GLN A 296 -9.81 13.32 -2.72
N GLU A 297 -9.93 13.76 -1.46
CA GLU A 297 -9.54 15.11 -1.08
C GLU A 297 -8.04 15.36 -1.33
N PHE A 298 -7.19 14.41 -0.93
CA PHE A 298 -5.76 14.50 -1.22
C PHE A 298 -5.48 14.59 -2.71
N THR A 299 -6.10 13.72 -3.51
CA THR A 299 -5.93 13.73 -4.98
C THR A 299 -6.43 15.02 -5.60
N SER A 300 -7.58 15.54 -5.16
CA SER A 300 -8.15 16.79 -5.66
C SER A 300 -7.30 18.03 -5.30
N ALA A 301 -6.59 17.97 -4.17
CA ALA A 301 -5.65 18.99 -3.75
C ALA A 301 -4.27 18.90 -4.45
N GLY A 302 -4.06 17.91 -5.30
CA GLY A 302 -2.79 17.66 -6.01
C GLY A 302 -1.76 16.88 -5.21
N PHE A 303 -2.20 16.11 -4.21
CA PHE A 303 -1.39 15.24 -3.37
C PHE A 303 -1.83 13.78 -3.53
N MET A 304 -1.25 12.90 -2.75
CA MET A 304 -1.63 11.49 -2.68
C MET A 304 -1.58 11.02 -1.23
N LEU A 305 -2.65 10.38 -0.76
CA LEU A 305 -2.67 9.76 0.57
C LEU A 305 -1.89 8.43 0.58
N GLY A 306 -1.98 7.69 -0.51
CA GLY A 306 -1.28 6.42 -0.71
C GLY A 306 -1.51 5.44 0.43
N HIS A 307 -0.44 4.93 0.98
CA HIS A 307 -0.42 4.00 2.11
C HIS A 307 -0.68 4.68 3.47
N ALA A 308 -0.75 6.01 3.52
CA ALA A 308 -0.92 6.82 4.73
C ALA A 308 0.22 6.73 5.76
N SER A 309 1.44 6.45 5.32
CA SER A 309 2.63 6.75 6.12
C SER A 309 2.88 8.27 6.11
N ILE A 310 3.29 8.82 7.23
CA ILE A 310 3.56 10.25 7.40
C ILE A 310 4.99 10.43 7.84
N VAL A 311 5.81 11.01 6.94
CA VAL A 311 7.22 11.33 7.19
C VAL A 311 7.36 12.84 7.30
N SER A 312 7.91 13.30 8.41
CA SER A 312 8.10 14.73 8.71
C SER A 312 9.32 15.28 8.02
N ILE A 313 9.19 16.46 7.41
CA ILE A 313 10.30 17.20 6.80
C ILE A 313 10.63 18.37 7.71
N PRO A 314 11.81 18.37 8.39
CA PRO A 314 12.20 19.45 9.28
C PRO A 314 12.25 20.82 8.59
N LYS A 315 12.00 21.87 9.35
CA LYS A 315 11.97 23.26 8.83
C LYS A 315 13.20 23.62 8.02
N ASP A 316 14.38 23.23 8.51
CA ASP A 316 15.66 23.65 7.93
C ASP A 316 16.18 22.64 6.87
N PHE A 317 15.44 21.58 6.54
CA PHE A 317 15.88 20.63 5.53
C PHE A 317 15.78 21.25 4.13
N PRO A 318 16.86 21.27 3.32
CA PRO A 318 16.84 21.88 1.99
C PRO A 318 15.98 21.09 1.02
N MET A 319 14.97 21.71 0.43
CA MET A 319 14.06 21.01 -0.47
C MET A 319 14.71 20.59 -1.79
N VAL A 320 15.78 21.25 -2.20
CA VAL A 320 16.58 20.84 -3.36
C VAL A 320 17.24 19.46 -3.13
N GLU A 321 17.70 19.19 -1.91
CA GLU A 321 18.26 17.89 -1.56
C GLU A 321 17.16 16.82 -1.49
N TYR A 322 15.96 17.21 -1.11
CA TYR A 322 14.82 16.28 -1.11
C TYR A 322 14.45 15.83 -2.53
N ILE A 323 14.42 16.76 -3.50
CA ILE A 323 14.20 16.40 -4.91
C ILE A 323 15.33 15.49 -5.43
N HIS A 324 16.57 15.80 -5.11
CA HIS A 324 17.73 14.96 -5.48
C HIS A 324 17.54 13.54 -4.96
N HIS A 325 17.21 13.39 -3.68
CA HIS A 325 16.96 12.10 -3.05
C HIS A 325 15.81 11.31 -3.75
N LEU A 326 14.71 11.99 -4.10
CA LEU A 326 13.60 11.34 -4.82
C LEU A 326 14.02 10.81 -6.20
N PHE A 327 14.83 11.56 -6.95
CA PHE A 327 15.37 11.07 -8.23
C PHE A 327 16.40 9.97 -8.05
N GLU A 328 17.27 10.07 -7.05
CA GLU A 328 18.27 9.03 -6.73
C GLU A 328 17.57 7.72 -6.37
N PHE A 329 16.63 7.75 -5.45
CA PHE A 329 15.79 6.59 -5.10
C PHE A 329 15.13 5.98 -6.33
N THR A 330 14.50 6.80 -7.18
CA THR A 330 13.81 6.31 -8.36
C THR A 330 14.77 5.72 -9.40
N ALA A 331 15.94 6.31 -9.58
CA ALA A 331 16.97 5.79 -10.50
C ALA A 331 17.53 4.44 -10.04
N GLU A 332 17.70 4.25 -8.73
CA GLU A 332 18.19 3.00 -8.16
C GLU A 332 17.15 1.89 -8.17
N GLU A 333 15.89 2.21 -7.90
CA GLU A 333 14.79 1.24 -7.79
C GLU A 333 14.04 0.98 -9.09
N SER A 334 14.28 1.73 -10.16
CA SER A 334 13.64 1.51 -11.46
C SER A 334 13.93 0.11 -12.00
N CYS A 335 12.88 -0.61 -12.42
CA CYS A 335 13.08 -1.90 -13.10
C CYS A 335 13.73 -1.79 -14.48
N GLY A 336 13.81 -0.58 -15.04
CA GLY A 336 14.45 -0.29 -16.33
C GLY A 336 13.64 -0.68 -17.57
N LYS A 337 12.40 -1.15 -17.44
CA LYS A 337 11.60 -1.62 -18.57
C LYS A 337 11.17 -0.51 -19.52
N CYS A 338 10.54 0.54 -19.00
CA CYS A 338 10.08 1.66 -19.82
C CYS A 338 11.15 2.76 -19.94
N PHE A 339 11.22 3.41 -21.10
CA PHE A 339 12.19 4.48 -21.35
C PHE A 339 12.07 5.66 -20.37
N PRO A 340 10.87 6.22 -20.13
CA PRO A 340 10.76 7.37 -19.22
C PRO A 340 11.18 7.02 -17.79
N GLY A 341 10.91 5.79 -17.33
CA GLY A 341 11.35 5.32 -16.02
C GLY A 341 12.86 5.16 -15.95
N ARG A 342 13.45 4.43 -16.90
CA ARG A 342 14.90 4.13 -16.92
C ARG A 342 15.75 5.37 -17.15
N LEU A 343 15.47 6.12 -18.22
CA LEU A 343 16.28 7.25 -18.61
C LEU A 343 15.86 8.53 -17.88
N GLY A 344 14.55 8.72 -17.65
CA GLY A 344 14.03 9.92 -17.00
C GLY A 344 14.45 10.04 -15.55
N SER A 345 14.40 8.95 -14.76
CA SER A 345 14.86 8.96 -13.37
C SER A 345 16.37 9.27 -13.29
N TYR A 346 17.16 8.64 -14.15
CA TYR A 346 18.60 8.87 -14.21
C TYR A 346 18.94 10.29 -14.65
N ARG A 347 18.23 10.83 -15.67
CA ARG A 347 18.41 12.22 -16.10
C ARG A 347 18.07 13.22 -15.01
N GLY A 348 16.98 12.99 -14.28
CA GLY A 348 16.63 13.81 -13.12
C GLY A 348 17.72 13.80 -12.05
N LYS A 349 18.21 12.61 -11.68
CA LYS A 349 19.35 12.47 -10.76
C LYS A 349 20.57 13.25 -11.23
N GLU A 350 20.98 13.07 -12.49
CA GLU A 350 22.14 13.75 -13.10
C GLU A 350 22.04 15.27 -13.02
N MET A 351 20.87 15.84 -13.29
CA MET A 351 20.64 17.28 -13.21
C MET A 351 20.92 17.81 -11.78
N PHE A 352 20.47 17.09 -10.76
CA PHE A 352 20.69 17.48 -9.36
C PHE A 352 22.08 17.14 -8.85
N ASP A 353 22.75 16.08 -9.38
CA ASP A 353 24.16 15.82 -9.12
C ASP A 353 25.04 16.99 -9.66
N GLN A 354 24.73 17.49 -10.84
CA GLN A 354 25.42 18.65 -11.44
C GLN A 354 25.25 19.92 -10.59
N LEU A 355 24.04 20.15 -10.08
CA LEU A 355 23.78 21.26 -9.17
C LEU A 355 24.59 21.11 -7.87
N LYS A 356 24.57 19.95 -7.24
CA LYS A 356 25.32 19.65 -6.01
C LYS A 356 26.84 19.85 -6.19
N ASN A 357 27.35 19.46 -7.35
CA ASN A 357 28.76 19.64 -7.71
C ASN A 357 29.08 21.06 -8.23
N LYS A 358 28.09 21.98 -8.23
CA LYS A 358 28.20 23.38 -8.70
C LYS A 358 28.69 23.51 -10.17
N THR A 359 28.42 22.51 -11.00
CA THR A 359 28.78 22.49 -12.41
C THR A 359 27.70 23.06 -13.31
N SER A 360 26.41 22.99 -12.89
CA SER A 360 25.29 23.55 -13.61
C SER A 360 24.14 23.90 -12.69
N LYS A 361 23.34 24.89 -13.09
CA LYS A 361 22.01 25.14 -12.50
C LYS A 361 20.96 24.29 -13.21
N ILE A 362 19.80 24.13 -12.57
CA ILE A 362 18.69 23.34 -13.10
C ILE A 362 17.91 24.14 -14.17
N PRO A 363 17.83 23.70 -15.42
CA PRO A 363 16.95 24.30 -16.42
C PRO A 363 15.49 23.95 -16.10
N LEU A 364 14.73 24.92 -15.59
CA LEU A 364 13.37 24.68 -15.08
C LEU A 364 12.41 24.14 -16.15
N LYS A 365 12.53 24.63 -17.38
CA LYS A 365 11.72 24.14 -18.51
C LYS A 365 11.99 22.66 -18.79
N LEU A 366 13.26 22.29 -18.90
CA LEU A 366 13.67 20.90 -19.12
C LEU A 366 13.22 19.97 -17.98
N LEU A 367 13.34 20.44 -16.72
CA LEU A 367 12.86 19.67 -15.56
C LEU A 367 11.36 19.43 -15.65
N ASN A 368 10.56 20.45 -15.98
CA ASN A 368 9.10 20.30 -16.11
C ASN A 368 8.73 19.34 -17.25
N GLU A 369 9.40 19.43 -18.40
CA GLU A 369 9.18 18.53 -19.53
C GLU A 369 9.53 17.08 -19.15
N LEU A 370 10.62 16.87 -18.43
CA LEU A 370 11.00 15.57 -17.88
C LEU A 370 9.94 14.98 -16.96
N LEU A 371 9.46 15.78 -15.99
CA LEU A 371 8.43 15.35 -15.04
C LEU A 371 7.10 15.01 -15.74
N ILE A 372 6.69 15.80 -16.74
CA ILE A 372 5.49 15.52 -17.54
C ILE A 372 5.66 14.23 -18.34
N THR A 373 6.84 14.02 -18.95
CA THR A 373 7.14 12.81 -19.72
C THR A 373 7.11 11.58 -18.84
N MET A 374 7.70 11.62 -17.65
CA MET A 374 7.65 10.51 -16.70
C MET A 374 6.22 10.23 -16.24
N LYS A 375 5.47 11.26 -15.88
CA LYS A 375 4.08 11.13 -15.41
C LYS A 375 3.17 10.47 -16.44
N LYS A 376 3.36 10.76 -17.73
CA LYS A 376 2.50 10.25 -18.83
C LYS A 376 2.98 8.95 -19.44
N GLY A 377 4.29 8.71 -19.43
CA GLY A 377 4.91 7.64 -20.22
C GLY A 377 5.40 6.43 -19.42
N CYS A 378 5.46 6.50 -18.10
CA CYS A 378 5.87 5.36 -17.28
C CYS A 378 4.78 4.30 -17.16
N LEU A 379 5.18 3.02 -17.16
CA LEU A 379 4.27 1.88 -17.04
C LEU A 379 3.74 1.65 -15.60
N CYS A 380 4.47 2.11 -14.60
CA CYS A 380 4.14 1.88 -13.19
C CYS A 380 4.20 3.17 -12.37
N ALA A 381 3.63 3.10 -11.16
CA ALA A 381 3.62 4.22 -10.23
C ALA A 381 5.02 4.62 -9.75
N LEU A 382 6.00 3.71 -9.64
CA LEU A 382 7.33 4.05 -9.13
C LEU A 382 7.92 5.27 -9.86
N CYS A 383 7.96 5.24 -11.17
CA CYS A 383 8.49 6.35 -11.96
C CYS A 383 7.42 7.35 -12.41
N GLY A 384 6.16 6.90 -12.55
CA GLY A 384 5.05 7.74 -13.02
C GLY A 384 4.43 8.63 -11.94
N ALA A 385 4.57 8.26 -10.66
CA ALA A 385 4.05 9.07 -9.57
C ALA A 385 5.09 9.98 -8.91
N ILE A 386 6.40 9.68 -9.06
CA ILE A 386 7.46 10.52 -8.48
C ILE A 386 7.41 12.00 -8.91
N PRO A 387 6.92 12.37 -10.10
CA PRO A 387 6.69 13.77 -10.44
C PRO A 387 5.77 14.52 -9.49
N THR A 388 4.83 13.83 -8.83
CA THR A 388 3.87 14.47 -7.92
C THR A 388 4.56 15.17 -6.74
N PRO A 389 5.34 14.47 -5.87
CA PRO A 389 6.04 15.13 -4.78
C PRO A 389 7.03 16.18 -5.26
N ILE A 390 7.71 15.96 -6.39
CA ILE A 390 8.66 16.94 -6.94
C ILE A 390 7.91 18.21 -7.40
N MET A 391 6.80 18.08 -8.10
CA MET A 391 5.96 19.21 -8.49
C MET A 391 5.37 19.95 -7.27
N ASN A 392 5.00 19.24 -6.21
CA ASN A 392 4.58 19.87 -4.96
C ASN A 392 5.71 20.73 -4.37
N ILE A 393 6.93 20.22 -4.32
CA ILE A 393 8.10 20.94 -3.82
C ILE A 393 8.36 22.20 -4.66
N LEU A 394 8.37 22.07 -5.99
CA LEU A 394 8.55 23.22 -6.89
C LEU A 394 7.47 24.28 -6.71
N LYS A 395 6.23 23.87 -6.49
CA LYS A 395 5.09 24.79 -6.29
C LYS A 395 5.16 25.54 -4.97
N TYR A 396 5.42 24.84 -3.87
CA TYR A 396 5.28 25.40 -2.52
C TYR A 396 6.60 25.88 -1.92
N PHE A 397 7.74 25.37 -2.39
CA PHE A 397 9.07 25.68 -1.88
C PHE A 397 10.04 26.16 -2.97
N GLY A 398 9.52 26.54 -4.15
CA GLY A 398 10.35 27.03 -5.26
C GLY A 398 11.17 28.28 -4.92
N ASP A 399 10.73 29.07 -3.95
CA ASP A 399 11.47 30.26 -3.49
C ASP A 399 12.81 29.90 -2.81
N GLU A 400 12.90 28.76 -2.13
CA GLU A 400 14.15 28.26 -1.56
C GLU A 400 15.21 27.94 -2.63
N MET A 401 14.77 27.63 -3.85
CA MET A 401 15.59 27.13 -4.96
C MET A 401 15.79 28.16 -6.10
N LYS A 402 15.42 29.41 -5.90
CA LYS A 402 15.51 30.47 -6.94
C LYS A 402 16.92 30.59 -7.53
N ASN A 403 17.94 30.48 -6.68
CA ASN A 403 19.34 30.61 -7.11
C ASN A 403 19.87 29.36 -7.81
N ASP A 404 19.20 28.22 -7.63
CA ASP A 404 19.59 26.92 -8.16
C ASP A 404 18.96 26.63 -9.53
N MET A 405 17.97 27.44 -9.94
CA MET A 405 17.21 27.22 -11.15
C MET A 405 17.42 28.34 -12.17
N VAL A 406 17.40 27.98 -13.44
CA VAL A 406 17.43 28.93 -14.57
C VAL A 406 16.10 28.86 -15.31
N LYS A 407 15.47 30.04 -15.49
CA LYS A 407 14.35 30.18 -16.40
C LYS A 407 14.93 30.36 -17.80
N GLU A 408 14.76 29.36 -18.65
CA GLU A 408 15.03 29.52 -20.07
C GLU A 408 13.90 30.30 -20.73
N ASN A 409 14.25 31.31 -21.51
CA ASN A 409 13.31 32.16 -22.26
C ASN A 409 12.54 31.36 -23.33
#